data_bf38ae5d84b47e270ed924ee17624477
#
_entry.id   bf38ae5d84b47e270ed924ee17624477
#
_cell.length_a   1.000
_cell.length_b   1.000
_cell.length_c   1.000
_cell.angle_alpha   90.00
_cell.angle_beta   90.00
_cell.angle_gamma   90.00
#
_symmetry.space_group_name_H-M   'P 1'
#
loop_
_entity.id
_entity.type
_entity.pdbx_description
1 polymer ?
#
loop_
_entity_poly.entity_id
_entity_poly.type
_entity_poly.pdbx_seq_one_letter_code
_entity_poly.pdbx_strand_id
1 'polypeptide(L)'
;MNPILKKLQFKGQSPVLVLAAPAEFKETKAALEVPVHVAAKGRYGFVLGFAKSRAEAVAHAKVAKKALADQRSVFWIAYPKGSSKKYQADLNRDSLHALLEQHGFDGVSLVALDEDWSALRFKQVET
;
A
#
# COMPACT_ATOMS: atom_id res chain seq x y z
N MET A 1 17.78 1.37 -9.76
CA MET A 1 16.71 1.08 -8.80
C MET A 1 15.52 0.45 -9.51
N ASN A 2 14.85 -0.43 -8.84
CA ASN A 2 13.64 -1.08 -9.36
C ASN A 2 12.58 -0.01 -9.69
N PRO A 3 12.00 0.00 -10.90
CA PRO A 3 11.02 1.05 -11.28
C PRO A 3 9.78 1.10 -10.39
N ILE A 4 9.30 -0.05 -9.91
CA ILE A 4 8.13 -0.09 -9.01
C ILE A 4 8.47 0.58 -7.67
N LEU A 5 9.63 0.29 -7.11
CA LEU A 5 10.05 0.88 -5.84
C LEU A 5 10.23 2.39 -5.96
N LYS A 6 10.71 2.86 -7.11
CA LYS A 6 10.84 4.28 -7.36
C LYS A 6 9.47 4.96 -7.40
N LYS A 7 8.49 4.35 -8.07
CA LYS A 7 7.11 4.87 -8.10
C LYS A 7 6.49 4.91 -6.71
N LEU A 8 6.80 3.93 -5.86
CA LEU A 8 6.30 3.86 -4.49
C LEU A 8 7.06 4.76 -3.53
N GLN A 9 8.03 5.52 -4.01
CA GLN A 9 8.81 6.46 -3.21
C GLN A 9 9.58 5.77 -2.07
N PHE A 10 10.05 4.56 -2.34
CA PHE A 10 10.89 3.85 -1.38
C PHE A 10 12.28 4.50 -1.33
N LYS A 11 12.73 4.87 -0.15
CA LYS A 11 13.99 5.58 0.07
C LYS A 11 14.86 4.90 1.13
N GLY A 12 14.77 3.57 1.20
CA GLY A 12 15.59 2.82 2.14
C GLY A 12 15.01 2.72 3.55
N GLN A 13 13.74 3.04 3.74
CA GLN A 13 13.09 2.84 5.04
C GLN A 13 13.27 1.38 5.46
N SER A 14 13.55 1.14 6.73
CA SER A 14 13.86 -0.20 7.23
C SER A 14 13.40 -0.37 8.67
N PRO A 15 12.69 -1.43 9.01
CA PRO A 15 12.10 -2.40 8.09
C PRO A 15 10.91 -1.81 7.34
N VAL A 16 10.41 -2.53 6.33
CA VAL A 16 9.15 -2.18 5.67
C VAL A 16 8.07 -3.20 6.03
N LEU A 17 6.82 -2.77 5.96
CA LEU A 17 5.68 -3.64 6.16
C LEU A 17 4.95 -3.82 4.83
N VAL A 18 4.85 -5.06 4.35
CA VAL A 18 4.15 -5.39 3.11
C VAL A 18 3.07 -6.41 3.44
N LEU A 19 1.80 -6.03 3.25
CA LEU A 19 0.65 -6.83 3.61
C LEU A 19 0.01 -7.45 2.38
N ALA A 20 -0.24 -8.76 2.42
CA ALA A 20 -0.98 -9.50 1.41
C ALA A 20 -0.38 -9.39 -0.01
N ALA A 21 0.95 -9.37 -0.13
CA ALA A 21 1.61 -9.24 -1.42
C ALA A 21 1.28 -10.41 -2.35
N PRO A 22 0.92 -10.14 -3.63
CA PRO A 22 0.71 -11.20 -4.60
C PRO A 22 2.05 -11.82 -5.04
N ALA A 23 1.97 -12.98 -5.69
CA ALA A 23 3.17 -13.70 -6.14
C ALA A 23 4.03 -12.86 -7.09
N GLU A 24 3.40 -12.05 -7.94
CA GLU A 24 4.13 -11.21 -8.92
C GLU A 24 4.94 -10.09 -8.27
N PHE A 25 4.72 -9.79 -6.99
CA PHE A 25 5.50 -8.80 -6.26
C PHE A 25 6.83 -9.38 -5.71
N LYS A 26 7.05 -10.67 -5.86
CA LYS A 26 8.20 -11.37 -5.28
C LYS A 26 9.54 -10.74 -5.66
N GLU A 27 9.74 -10.43 -6.94
CA GLU A 27 10.99 -9.83 -7.42
C GLU A 27 11.19 -8.42 -6.87
N THR A 28 10.11 -7.64 -6.82
CA THR A 28 10.18 -6.28 -6.27
C THR A 28 10.48 -6.33 -4.78
N LYS A 29 9.88 -7.27 -4.07
CA LYS A 29 10.15 -7.47 -2.64
C LYS A 29 11.63 -7.81 -2.40
N ALA A 30 12.20 -8.68 -3.23
CA ALA A 30 13.62 -9.03 -3.13
C ALA A 30 14.53 -7.83 -3.40
N ALA A 31 14.10 -6.92 -4.27
CA ALA A 31 14.87 -5.72 -4.61
C ALA A 31 14.89 -4.67 -3.51
N LEU A 32 14.06 -4.79 -2.47
CA LEU A 32 14.03 -3.84 -1.35
C LEU A 32 15.34 -3.82 -0.55
N GLU A 33 16.00 -4.97 -0.42
CA GLU A 33 17.27 -5.09 0.31
C GLU A 33 17.21 -4.60 1.76
N VAL A 34 16.02 -4.62 2.37
CA VAL A 34 15.80 -4.30 3.78
C VAL A 34 14.90 -5.39 4.36
N PRO A 35 14.86 -5.55 5.69
CA PRO A 35 13.91 -6.49 6.29
C PRO A 35 12.47 -6.16 5.90
N VAL A 36 11.74 -7.18 5.45
CA VAL A 36 10.33 -7.05 5.07
C VAL A 36 9.49 -7.85 6.05
N HIS A 37 8.61 -7.15 6.76
CA HIS A 37 7.65 -7.79 7.65
C HIS A 37 6.33 -7.97 6.92
N VAL A 38 5.68 -9.10 7.14
CA VAL A 38 4.38 -9.42 6.55
C VAL A 38 3.24 -9.24 7.55
N ALA A 39 3.58 -9.02 8.81
CA ALA A 39 2.65 -8.68 9.88
C ALA A 39 3.30 -7.60 10.74
N ALA A 40 2.52 -6.67 11.26
CA ALA A 40 3.05 -5.55 12.01
C ALA A 40 3.69 -6.00 13.32
N LYS A 41 4.92 -5.56 13.56
CA LYS A 41 5.71 -5.84 14.75
C LYS A 41 6.31 -4.58 15.36
N GLY A 42 5.70 -3.43 15.12
CA GLY A 42 6.22 -2.16 15.62
C GLY A 42 5.78 -1.02 14.74
N ARG A 43 6.70 -0.10 14.50
CA ARG A 43 6.44 1.10 13.70
C ARG A 43 7.25 1.07 12.41
N TYR A 44 6.68 1.65 11.36
CA TYR A 44 7.27 1.57 10.02
C TYR A 44 7.20 2.92 9.33
N GLY A 45 8.27 3.24 8.62
CA GLY A 45 8.31 4.41 7.74
C GLY A 45 7.74 4.12 6.35
N PHE A 46 7.47 2.86 6.03
CA PHE A 46 6.94 2.45 4.73
C PHE A 46 6.00 1.26 4.93
N VAL A 47 4.74 1.43 4.53
CA VAL A 47 3.72 0.37 4.59
C VAL A 47 3.05 0.26 3.23
N LEU A 48 3.01 -0.94 2.69
CA LEU A 48 2.33 -1.25 1.43
C LEU A 48 1.38 -2.41 1.65
N GLY A 49 0.09 -2.20 1.43
CA GLY A 49 -0.91 -3.27 1.52
C GLY A 49 -1.54 -3.52 0.16
N PHE A 50 -1.68 -4.78 -0.21
CA PHE A 50 -2.38 -5.18 -1.43
C PHE A 50 -3.80 -5.59 -1.06
N ALA A 51 -4.81 -5.01 -1.71
CA ALA A 51 -6.21 -5.27 -1.39
C ALA A 51 -6.99 -5.55 -2.68
N LYS A 52 -7.73 -6.65 -2.68
CA LYS A 52 -8.66 -7.00 -3.76
C LYS A 52 -10.11 -6.76 -3.35
N SER A 53 -10.34 -6.38 -2.11
CA SER A 53 -11.68 -6.16 -1.58
C SER A 53 -11.69 -5.00 -0.60
N ARG A 54 -12.89 -4.47 -0.36
CA ARG A 54 -13.09 -3.43 0.64
C ARG A 54 -12.68 -3.91 2.04
N ALA A 55 -12.99 -5.16 2.37
CA ALA A 55 -12.63 -5.73 3.66
C ALA A 55 -11.12 -5.75 3.86
N GLU A 56 -10.36 -6.15 2.83
CA GLU A 56 -8.90 -6.14 2.92
C GLU A 56 -8.37 -4.72 3.08
N ALA A 57 -8.91 -3.76 2.33
CA ALA A 57 -8.48 -2.36 2.44
C ALA A 57 -8.72 -1.80 3.84
N VAL A 58 -9.88 -2.09 4.43
CA VAL A 58 -10.18 -1.68 5.80
C VAL A 58 -9.20 -2.31 6.80
N ALA A 59 -8.90 -3.61 6.63
CA ALA A 59 -7.95 -4.29 7.50
C ALA A 59 -6.57 -3.63 7.43
N HIS A 60 -6.11 -3.29 6.22
CA HIS A 60 -4.83 -2.61 6.05
C HIS A 60 -4.83 -1.21 6.66
N ALA A 61 -5.94 -0.47 6.52
CA ALA A 61 -6.05 0.85 7.14
C ALA A 61 -5.94 0.78 8.67
N LYS A 62 -6.57 -0.21 9.28
CA LYS A 62 -6.50 -0.40 10.73
C LYS A 62 -5.08 -0.74 11.19
N VAL A 63 -4.40 -1.59 10.43
CA VAL A 63 -3.00 -1.93 10.73
C VAL A 63 -2.11 -0.68 10.58
N ALA A 64 -2.26 0.05 9.49
CA ALA A 64 -1.46 1.25 9.22
C ALA A 64 -1.65 2.32 10.28
N LYS A 65 -2.87 2.49 10.78
CA LYS A 65 -3.17 3.48 11.82
C LYS A 65 -2.28 3.31 13.05
N LYS A 66 -1.96 2.07 13.39
CA LYS A 66 -1.11 1.74 14.54
C LYS A 66 0.36 1.59 14.17
N ALA A 67 0.65 1.23 12.92
CA ALA A 67 1.99 0.84 12.51
C ALA A 67 2.80 1.98 11.89
N LEU A 68 2.17 3.05 11.40
CA LEU A 68 2.90 4.17 10.81
C LEU A 68 3.67 4.92 11.89
N ALA A 69 4.96 5.16 11.62
CA ALA A 69 5.87 5.75 12.60
C ALA A 69 5.54 7.23 12.88
N ASP A 70 5.23 8.00 11.83
CA ASP A 70 4.95 9.43 11.96
C ASP A 70 4.21 9.95 10.72
N GLN A 71 4.02 11.27 10.64
CA GLN A 71 3.32 11.92 9.53
C GLN A 71 4.08 11.86 8.20
N ARG A 72 5.38 11.58 8.24
CA ARG A 72 6.20 11.48 7.02
C ARG A 72 6.27 10.06 6.48
N SER A 73 5.73 9.10 7.22
CA SER A 73 5.73 7.69 6.80
C SER A 73 4.90 7.52 5.54
N VAL A 74 5.37 6.62 4.67
CA VAL A 74 4.73 6.36 3.38
C VAL A 74 3.76 5.19 3.54
N PHE A 75 2.51 5.39 3.12
CA PHE A 75 1.48 4.35 3.17
C PHE A 75 0.78 4.27 1.82
N TRP A 76 0.84 3.09 1.22
CA TRP A 76 0.20 2.79 -0.05
C TRP A 76 -0.77 1.63 0.11
N ILE A 77 -1.91 1.71 -0.59
CA ILE A 77 -2.73 0.53 -0.84
C ILE A 77 -2.73 0.30 -2.35
N ALA A 78 -2.26 -0.89 -2.76
CA ALA A 78 -2.33 -1.34 -4.13
C ALA A 78 -3.62 -2.14 -4.33
N TYR A 79 -4.26 -1.93 -5.47
CA TYR A 79 -5.51 -2.59 -5.80
C TYR A 79 -5.51 -2.94 -7.29
N PRO A 80 -6.26 -3.98 -7.70
CA PRO A 80 -6.31 -4.35 -9.12
C PRO A 80 -6.95 -3.27 -9.97
N LYS A 81 -6.35 -3.00 -11.12
CA LYS A 81 -6.94 -2.10 -12.11
C LYS A 81 -8.24 -2.69 -12.66
N GLY A 82 -9.19 -1.83 -13.02
CA GLY A 82 -10.41 -2.28 -13.68
C GLY A 82 -10.15 -3.00 -15.00
N SER A 83 -9.03 -2.68 -15.66
CA SER A 83 -8.61 -3.31 -16.91
C SER A 83 -7.85 -4.63 -16.70
N SER A 84 -7.57 -5.03 -15.46
CA SER A 84 -6.86 -6.28 -15.20
C SER A 84 -7.65 -7.48 -15.70
N LYS A 85 -6.97 -8.37 -16.41
CA LYS A 85 -7.56 -9.64 -16.86
C LYS A 85 -7.31 -10.76 -15.85
N LYS A 86 -6.41 -10.54 -14.91
CA LYS A 86 -5.97 -11.53 -13.93
C LYS A 86 -6.76 -11.44 -12.63
N TYR A 87 -7.16 -10.24 -12.24
CA TYR A 87 -7.81 -10.00 -10.95
C TYR A 87 -9.11 -9.25 -11.12
N GLN A 88 -10.08 -9.56 -10.26
CA GLN A 88 -11.28 -8.77 -10.08
C GLN A 88 -11.26 -8.20 -8.66
N ALA A 89 -11.77 -6.99 -8.53
CA ALA A 89 -11.84 -6.32 -7.22
C ALA A 89 -13.16 -5.57 -7.10
N ASP A 90 -13.61 -5.41 -5.86
CA ASP A 90 -14.76 -4.57 -5.57
C ASP A 90 -14.32 -3.14 -5.20
N LEU A 91 -13.12 -2.76 -5.64
CA LEU A 91 -12.50 -1.48 -5.37
C LEU A 91 -12.12 -0.77 -6.68
N ASN A 92 -12.24 0.55 -6.66
CA ASN A 92 -11.60 1.43 -7.63
C ASN A 92 -10.98 2.61 -6.87
N ARG A 93 -10.36 3.53 -7.60
CA ARG A 93 -9.71 4.70 -6.98
C ARG A 93 -10.67 5.48 -6.08
N ASP A 94 -11.87 5.77 -6.57
CA ASP A 94 -12.82 6.62 -5.85
C ASP A 94 -13.40 5.91 -4.63
N SER A 95 -13.77 4.64 -4.75
CA SER A 95 -14.30 3.88 -3.62
C SER A 95 -13.24 3.64 -2.55
N LEU A 96 -12.01 3.38 -2.95
CA LEU A 96 -10.90 3.21 -2.02
C LEU A 96 -10.62 4.51 -1.26
N HIS A 97 -10.59 5.63 -1.97
CA HIS A 97 -10.37 6.95 -1.36
C HIS A 97 -11.43 7.25 -0.30
N ALA A 98 -12.70 7.08 -0.67
CA ALA A 98 -13.82 7.31 0.25
C ALA A 98 -13.76 6.40 1.47
N LEU A 99 -13.40 5.13 1.26
CA LEU A 99 -13.30 4.16 2.35
C LEU A 99 -12.20 4.54 3.34
N LEU A 100 -11.04 4.94 2.85
CA LEU A 100 -9.90 5.30 3.69
C LEU A 100 -10.14 6.63 4.41
N GLU A 101 -10.92 7.56 3.84
CA GLU A 101 -11.31 8.78 4.54
C GLU A 101 -12.06 8.47 5.84
N GLN A 102 -12.88 7.43 5.85
CA GLN A 102 -13.61 7.01 7.04
C GLN A 102 -12.69 6.49 8.14
N HIS A 103 -11.45 6.15 7.79
CA HIS A 103 -10.46 5.62 8.72
C HIS A 103 -9.32 6.61 9.01
N GLY A 104 -9.51 7.87 8.66
CA GLY A 104 -8.55 8.91 9.01
C GLY A 104 -7.41 9.07 8.02
N PHE A 105 -7.61 8.69 6.76
CA PHE A 105 -6.59 8.83 5.71
C PHE A 105 -7.15 9.62 4.53
N ASP A 106 -6.26 10.36 3.88
CA ASP A 106 -6.58 11.12 2.69
C ASP A 106 -5.66 10.67 1.54
N GLY A 107 -6.25 10.39 0.37
CA GLY A 107 -5.50 9.99 -0.81
C GLY A 107 -4.78 11.19 -1.43
N VAL A 108 -3.47 11.04 -1.68
CA VAL A 108 -2.65 12.15 -2.13
C VAL A 108 -1.93 11.90 -3.45
N SER A 109 -1.83 10.64 -3.90
CA SER A 109 -1.10 10.32 -5.11
C SER A 109 -1.51 8.95 -5.64
N LEU A 110 -1.57 8.82 -6.96
CA LEU A 110 -1.94 7.58 -7.64
C LEU A 110 -0.84 7.23 -8.63
N VAL A 111 -0.39 5.97 -8.60
CA VAL A 111 0.57 5.46 -9.59
C VAL A 111 0.10 4.12 -10.13
N ALA A 112 0.52 3.81 -11.35
CA ALA A 112 0.35 2.48 -11.93
C ALA A 112 1.60 1.66 -11.60
N LEU A 113 1.43 0.51 -10.96
CA LEU A 113 2.56 -0.36 -10.65
C LEU A 113 2.94 -1.23 -11.84
N ASP A 114 1.95 -1.86 -12.45
CA ASP A 114 2.13 -2.70 -13.63
C ASP A 114 0.78 -2.77 -14.38
N GLU A 115 0.63 -3.75 -15.26
CA GLU A 115 -0.59 -3.90 -16.05
C GLU A 115 -1.81 -4.32 -15.22
N ASP A 116 -1.61 -4.91 -14.04
CA ASP A 116 -2.69 -5.41 -13.19
C ASP A 116 -2.96 -4.58 -11.94
N TRP A 117 -1.99 -3.83 -11.46
CA TRP A 117 -2.08 -3.15 -10.17
C TRP A 117 -1.85 -1.65 -10.28
N SER A 118 -2.68 -0.90 -9.56
CA SER A 118 -2.46 0.52 -9.25
C SER A 118 -2.22 0.66 -7.77
N ALA A 119 -1.64 1.76 -7.34
CA ALA A 119 -1.44 2.06 -5.92
C ALA A 119 -1.84 3.49 -5.63
N LEU A 120 -2.57 3.66 -4.53
CA LEU A 120 -2.98 4.97 -4.03
C LEU A 120 -2.25 5.24 -2.73
N ARG A 121 -1.56 6.38 -2.68
CA ARG A 121 -0.84 6.81 -1.47
C ARG A 121 -1.78 7.58 -0.56
N PHE A 122 -1.68 7.30 0.73
CA PHE A 122 -2.48 7.95 1.76
C PHE A 122 -1.60 8.66 2.76
N LYS A 123 -2.15 9.73 3.30
CA LYS A 123 -1.54 10.45 4.40
C LYS A 123 -2.54 10.47 5.55
N GLN A 124 -2.05 10.39 6.78
CA GLN A 124 -2.91 10.50 7.96
C GLN A 124 -3.48 11.90 8.08
N VAL A 125 -4.77 11.96 8.39
CA VAL A 125 -5.45 13.23 8.64
C VAL A 125 -5.53 13.42 10.15
N GLU A 126 -5.10 14.56 10.64
CA GLU A 126 -5.24 14.90 12.04
C GLU A 126 -6.70 15.18 12.38
N THR A 127 -7.14 14.62 13.48
CA THR A 127 -8.50 14.85 13.98
C THR A 127 -8.47 15.71 15.23
#